data_fe63b74eff61e0dd47ffd46eeba31e5f
#
_entry.id   fe63b74eff61e0dd47ffd46eeba31e5f
#
_cell.length_a   1.000
_cell.length_b   1.000
_cell.length_c   1.000
_cell.angle_alpha   90.00
_cell.angle_beta   90.00
_cell.angle_gamma   90.00
#
_symmetry.space_group_name_H-M   'P 1'
#
loop_
_entity.id
_entity.type
_entity.pdbx_description
1 polymer ?
#
loop_
_entity_poly.entity_id
_entity_poly.type
_entity_poly.pdbx_seq_one_letter_code
_entity_poly.pdbx_strand_id
1 'polypeptide(L)'
;MAETVQKQNLDLDNMENFETGKDRFAIYDHFSKFSGLAVAQLYLICAAVTGYEVISRYVFDNPTQWVFEVVMVLAATAWMLSAAYVTLHKRHIGITVFYVMASDKGKWWLDFIAYVVGIIALWLLIDDSVIRALDSVMMLEKAGSAWNSPQPMILKSMLTIGATTYIIQLMINLYRHFSSNIAKKIVLGICGLIILRITCVITVSYTHLTLPTS
;
A
#
# COMPACT_ATOMS: atom_id res chain seq x y z
N MET A 1 -17.45 -6.95 33.35
CA MET A 1 -17.31 -5.81 32.45
C MET A 1 -15.91 -5.21 32.49
N ALA A 2 -15.32 -4.91 33.66
CA ALA A 2 -13.94 -4.40 33.80
C ALA A 2 -12.88 -5.43 33.32
N GLU A 3 -13.06 -6.70 33.65
CA GLU A 3 -12.14 -7.79 33.28
C GLU A 3 -12.11 -8.06 31.76
N THR A 4 -13.24 -7.89 31.08
CA THR A 4 -13.33 -8.00 29.61
C THR A 4 -12.64 -6.83 28.91
N VAL A 5 -12.76 -5.62 29.44
CA VAL A 5 -12.07 -4.41 28.92
C VAL A 5 -10.56 -4.52 29.16
N GLN A 6 -10.15 -5.03 30.32
CA GLN A 6 -8.73 -5.22 30.65
C GLN A 6 -8.08 -6.30 29.77
N LYS A 7 -8.79 -7.40 29.48
CA LYS A 7 -8.34 -8.44 28.56
C LYS A 7 -8.27 -7.93 27.10
N GLN A 8 -9.20 -7.09 26.71
CA GLN A 8 -9.23 -6.45 25.39
C GLN A 8 -8.09 -5.43 25.22
N ASN A 9 -7.76 -4.68 26.28
CA ASN A 9 -6.61 -3.77 26.28
C ASN A 9 -5.28 -4.53 26.27
N LEU A 10 -5.19 -5.65 27.00
CA LEU A 10 -4.01 -6.52 26.99
C LEU A 10 -3.80 -7.19 25.63
N ASP A 11 -4.87 -7.56 24.93
CA ASP A 11 -4.81 -8.08 23.57
C ASP A 11 -4.44 -6.99 22.54
N LEU A 12 -4.87 -5.75 22.78
CA LEU A 12 -4.47 -4.59 21.97
C LEU A 12 -2.98 -4.25 22.18
N ASP A 13 -2.51 -4.24 23.42
CA ASP A 13 -1.09 -4.05 23.75
C ASP A 13 -0.21 -5.17 23.22
N ASN A 14 -0.67 -6.42 23.27
CA ASN A 14 0.03 -7.56 22.67
C ASN A 14 0.03 -7.52 21.15
N MET A 15 -1.00 -6.93 20.51
CA MET A 15 -1.02 -6.69 19.07
C MET A 15 -0.13 -5.51 18.67
N GLU A 16 0.08 -4.53 19.54
CA GLU A 16 0.97 -3.39 19.33
C GLU A 16 2.44 -3.78 19.57
N ASN A 17 2.69 -4.70 20.50
CA ASN A 17 3.99 -5.32 20.78
C ASN A 17 4.29 -6.55 19.91
N PHE A 18 3.55 -6.75 18.81
CA PHE A 18 3.96 -7.73 17.82
C PHE A 18 5.41 -7.44 17.44
N GLU A 19 6.29 -8.40 17.67
CA GLU A 19 7.77 -8.33 17.67
C GLU A 19 8.37 -7.65 16.42
N THR A 20 8.09 -6.36 16.26
CA THR A 20 8.73 -5.50 15.29
C THR A 20 10.10 -5.17 15.84
N GLY A 21 11.12 -5.85 15.35
CA GLY A 21 12.47 -5.46 15.69
C GLY A 21 13.46 -6.61 15.99
N LYS A 22 12.99 -7.85 16.11
CA LYS A 22 13.86 -9.02 16.30
C LYS A 22 14.15 -9.82 15.02
N ASP A 23 13.40 -9.57 13.94
CA ASP A 23 13.51 -10.30 12.69
C ASP A 23 14.43 -9.61 11.68
N ARG A 24 14.87 -10.38 10.66
CA ARG A 24 15.64 -9.87 9.51
C ARG A 24 14.97 -8.74 8.76
N PHE A 25 13.65 -8.56 8.93
CA PHE A 25 12.81 -7.56 8.24
C PHE A 25 12.53 -6.31 9.07
N ALA A 26 13.21 -6.13 10.23
CA ALA A 26 13.02 -4.97 11.10
C ALA A 26 13.21 -3.62 10.40
N ILE A 27 14.12 -3.55 9.43
CA ILE A 27 14.35 -2.33 8.63
C ILE A 27 13.12 -1.97 7.80
N TYR A 28 12.48 -2.97 7.18
CA TYR A 28 11.27 -2.75 6.38
C TYR A 28 10.06 -2.37 7.26
N ASP A 29 9.94 -2.97 8.43
CA ASP A 29 8.92 -2.58 9.41
C ASP A 29 9.09 -1.13 9.87
N HIS A 30 10.34 -0.69 10.06
CA HIS A 30 10.64 0.70 10.41
C HIS A 30 10.27 1.65 9.28
N PHE A 31 10.59 1.30 8.04
CA PHE A 31 10.17 2.05 6.85
C PHE A 31 8.64 2.13 6.76
N SER A 32 7.94 1.03 6.99
CA SER A 32 6.47 0.98 6.97
C SER A 32 5.84 1.85 8.07
N LYS A 33 6.44 1.92 9.26
CA LYS A 33 6.03 2.84 10.35
C LYS A 33 6.26 4.30 9.99
N PHE A 34 7.41 4.61 9.40
CA PHE A 34 7.74 5.96 8.95
C PHE A 34 6.78 6.42 7.85
N SER A 35 6.45 5.54 6.89
CA SER A 35 5.46 5.85 5.84
C SER A 35 4.08 6.19 6.44
N GLY A 36 3.66 5.48 7.50
CA GLY A 36 2.41 5.79 8.21
C GLY A 36 2.39 7.19 8.82
N LEU A 37 3.50 7.64 9.42
CA LEU A 37 3.61 9.01 9.95
C LEU A 37 3.58 10.04 8.83
N ALA A 38 4.31 9.82 7.73
CA ALA A 38 4.30 10.68 6.56
C ALA A 38 2.90 10.81 5.95
N VAL A 39 2.17 9.71 5.85
CA VAL A 39 0.78 9.69 5.36
C VAL A 39 -0.15 10.53 6.24
N ALA A 40 0.00 10.48 7.56
CA ALA A 40 -0.80 11.30 8.47
C ALA A 40 -0.60 12.81 8.18
N GLN A 41 0.62 13.24 7.89
CA GLN A 41 0.90 14.62 7.49
C GLN A 41 0.30 14.96 6.11
N LEU A 42 0.32 14.03 5.15
CA LEU A 42 -0.32 14.24 3.84
C LEU A 42 -1.82 14.45 3.97
N TYR A 43 -2.51 13.71 4.84
CA TYR A 43 -3.94 13.93 5.10
C TYR A 43 -4.22 15.28 5.75
N LEU A 44 -3.36 15.74 6.67
CA LEU A 44 -3.49 17.07 7.27
C LEU A 44 -3.37 18.16 6.20
N ILE A 45 -2.37 18.06 5.32
CA ILE A 45 -2.18 18.99 4.19
C ILE A 45 -3.39 18.94 3.25
N CYS A 46 -3.88 17.75 2.92
CA CYS A 46 -5.05 17.55 2.09
C CYS A 46 -6.28 18.27 2.67
N ALA A 47 -6.53 18.12 3.98
CA ALA A 47 -7.62 18.80 4.67
C ALA A 47 -7.46 20.33 4.65
N ALA A 48 -6.25 20.85 4.87
CA ALA A 48 -5.97 22.26 4.84
C ALA A 48 -6.19 22.87 3.43
N VAL A 49 -5.71 22.19 2.39
CA VAL A 49 -5.89 22.61 0.99
C VAL A 49 -7.37 22.57 0.57
N THR A 50 -8.10 21.54 1.01
CA THR A 50 -9.55 21.46 0.77
C THR A 50 -10.29 22.58 1.51
N GLY A 51 -9.93 22.86 2.75
CA GLY A 51 -10.49 23.99 3.53
C GLY A 51 -10.24 25.34 2.87
N TYR A 52 -9.03 25.55 2.34
CA TYR A 52 -8.70 26.74 1.55
C TYR A 52 -9.63 26.88 0.33
N GLU A 53 -9.85 25.83 -0.45
CA GLU A 53 -10.76 25.85 -1.59
C GLU A 53 -12.18 26.20 -1.19
N VAL A 54 -12.68 25.62 -0.10
CA VAL A 54 -14.04 25.93 0.40
C VAL A 54 -14.17 27.41 0.73
N ILE A 55 -13.20 27.99 1.43
CA ILE A 55 -13.20 29.42 1.78
C ILE A 55 -13.09 30.28 0.52
N SER A 56 -12.17 29.95 -0.37
CA SER A 56 -11.97 30.70 -1.64
C SER A 56 -13.23 30.70 -2.48
N ARG A 57 -13.91 29.58 -2.59
CA ARG A 57 -15.12 29.40 -3.42
C ARG A 57 -16.34 30.07 -2.82
N TYR A 58 -16.58 29.92 -1.52
CA TYR A 58 -17.85 30.34 -0.90
C TYR A 58 -17.77 31.70 -0.18
N VAL A 59 -16.59 32.15 0.23
CA VAL A 59 -16.40 33.45 0.89
C VAL A 59 -15.95 34.51 -0.10
N PHE A 60 -15.01 34.15 -1.00
CA PHE A 60 -14.40 35.07 -1.94
C PHE A 60 -14.96 34.97 -3.37
N ASP A 61 -15.89 34.03 -3.61
CA ASP A 61 -16.48 33.74 -4.93
C ASP A 61 -15.42 33.56 -6.04
N ASN A 62 -14.26 32.99 -5.65
CA ASN A 62 -13.11 32.81 -6.52
C ASN A 62 -12.64 31.33 -6.49
N PRO A 63 -13.31 30.42 -7.24
CA PRO A 63 -12.98 29.01 -7.28
C PRO A 63 -11.61 28.80 -7.91
N THR A 64 -10.78 27.94 -7.27
CA THR A 64 -9.46 27.61 -7.79
C THR A 64 -9.52 26.46 -8.78
N GLN A 65 -8.66 26.48 -9.81
CA GLN A 65 -8.61 25.41 -10.83
C GLN A 65 -7.62 24.28 -10.46
N TRP A 66 -6.68 24.55 -9.58
CA TRP A 66 -5.58 23.64 -9.25
C TRP A 66 -5.83 22.76 -8.03
N VAL A 67 -6.65 23.21 -7.08
CA VAL A 67 -6.84 22.50 -5.79
C VAL A 67 -7.37 21.09 -5.99
N PHE A 68 -8.33 20.90 -6.90
CA PHE A 68 -8.91 19.58 -7.17
C PHE A 68 -7.82 18.55 -7.57
N GLU A 69 -6.93 18.93 -8.50
CA GLU A 69 -5.86 18.04 -8.96
C GLU A 69 -4.83 17.76 -7.86
N VAL A 70 -4.46 18.77 -7.07
CA VAL A 70 -3.54 18.62 -5.93
C VAL A 70 -4.13 17.71 -4.88
N VAL A 71 -5.39 17.90 -4.50
CA VAL A 71 -6.07 17.05 -3.50
C VAL A 71 -6.16 15.60 -3.98
N MET A 72 -6.47 15.37 -5.26
CA MET A 72 -6.51 14.03 -5.84
C MET A 72 -5.15 13.33 -5.76
N VAL A 73 -4.07 14.03 -6.09
CA VAL A 73 -2.71 13.49 -6.01
C VAL A 73 -2.31 13.20 -4.56
N LEU A 74 -2.56 14.14 -3.63
CA LEU A 74 -2.24 13.98 -2.22
C LEU A 74 -3.01 12.81 -1.59
N ALA A 75 -4.32 12.74 -1.82
CA ALA A 75 -5.16 11.69 -1.27
C ALA A 75 -4.78 10.30 -1.81
N ALA A 76 -4.58 10.17 -3.11
CA ALA A 76 -4.19 8.92 -3.73
C ALA A 76 -2.80 8.46 -3.27
N THR A 77 -1.83 9.39 -3.18
CA THR A 77 -0.49 9.10 -2.65
C THR A 77 -0.56 8.61 -1.20
N ALA A 78 -1.33 9.32 -0.36
CA ALA A 78 -1.54 8.93 1.03
C ALA A 78 -2.18 7.53 1.14
N TRP A 79 -3.19 7.23 0.33
CA TRP A 79 -3.83 5.91 0.31
C TRP A 79 -2.87 4.79 -0.07
N MET A 80 -2.11 4.98 -1.14
CA MET A 80 -1.17 3.97 -1.60
C MET A 80 -0.05 3.70 -0.59
N LEU A 81 0.52 4.75 0.00
CA LEU A 81 1.58 4.60 1.00
C LEU A 81 1.07 4.04 2.33
N SER A 82 -0.20 4.28 2.70
CA SER A 82 -0.79 3.75 3.93
C SER A 82 -0.99 2.23 3.90
N ALA A 83 -1.13 1.64 2.71
CA ALA A 83 -1.44 0.22 2.56
C ALA A 83 -0.42 -0.69 3.26
N ALA A 84 0.89 -0.42 3.12
CA ALA A 84 1.94 -1.18 3.79
C ALA A 84 1.87 -1.03 5.32
N TYR A 85 1.63 0.18 5.82
CA TYR A 85 1.49 0.46 7.26
C TYR A 85 0.28 -0.25 7.87
N VAL A 86 -0.88 -0.18 7.23
CA VAL A 86 -2.11 -0.85 7.69
C VAL A 86 -1.93 -2.36 7.71
N THR A 87 -1.22 -2.91 6.73
CA THR A 87 -0.92 -4.34 6.63
C THR A 87 0.05 -4.81 7.71
N LEU A 88 1.07 -4.00 8.02
CA LEU A 88 2.00 -4.29 9.11
C LEU A 88 1.26 -4.48 10.45
N HIS A 89 0.29 -3.62 10.72
CA HIS A 89 -0.50 -3.65 11.96
C HIS A 89 -1.71 -4.61 11.89
N LYS A 90 -1.86 -5.41 10.81
CA LYS A 90 -3.01 -6.30 10.59
C LYS A 90 -4.38 -5.62 10.76
N ARG A 91 -4.44 -4.31 10.48
CA ARG A 91 -5.64 -3.47 10.64
C ARG A 91 -6.50 -3.38 9.37
N HIS A 92 -6.30 -4.28 8.41
CA HIS A 92 -7.25 -4.39 7.30
C HIS A 92 -8.62 -4.77 7.87
N ILE A 93 -9.66 -4.11 7.37
CA ILE A 93 -11.05 -4.40 7.71
C ILE A 93 -11.34 -5.84 7.28
N GLY A 94 -11.12 -6.77 8.20
CA GLY A 94 -11.58 -8.14 8.07
C GLY A 94 -13.04 -8.22 8.51
N ILE A 95 -13.77 -9.19 8.00
CA ILE A 95 -15.12 -9.50 8.51
C ILE A 95 -14.93 -10.13 9.90
N THR A 96 -14.81 -9.26 10.91
CA THR A 96 -14.50 -9.62 12.31
C THR A 96 -15.47 -10.64 12.87
N VAL A 97 -16.72 -10.66 12.39
CA VAL A 97 -17.75 -11.59 12.85
C VAL A 97 -17.35 -13.04 12.57
N PHE A 98 -16.93 -13.36 11.34
CA PHE A 98 -16.48 -14.73 11.02
C PHE A 98 -15.16 -15.08 11.72
N TYR A 99 -14.28 -14.10 11.88
CA TYR A 99 -12.99 -14.31 12.54
C TYR A 99 -13.17 -14.59 14.05
N VAL A 100 -14.07 -13.87 14.73
CA VAL A 100 -14.37 -14.08 16.16
C VAL A 100 -15.04 -15.43 16.41
N MET A 101 -15.91 -15.90 15.49
CA MET A 101 -16.60 -17.19 15.60
C MET A 101 -15.71 -18.38 15.22
N ALA A 102 -14.59 -18.15 14.53
CA ALA A 102 -13.71 -19.21 14.07
C ALA A 102 -12.87 -19.79 15.22
N SER A 103 -12.64 -21.11 15.18
CA SER A 103 -11.67 -21.77 16.05
C SER A 103 -10.23 -21.32 15.71
N ASP A 104 -9.24 -21.54 16.59
CA ASP A 104 -7.85 -21.12 16.35
C ASP A 104 -7.27 -21.69 15.04
N LYS A 105 -7.63 -22.93 14.68
CA LYS A 105 -7.29 -23.51 13.37
C LYS A 105 -8.00 -22.80 12.22
N GLY A 106 -9.26 -22.40 12.42
CA GLY A 106 -10.04 -21.65 11.45
C GLY A 106 -9.43 -20.25 11.20
N LYS A 107 -9.01 -19.54 12.24
CA LYS A 107 -8.31 -18.24 12.15
C LYS A 107 -7.03 -18.37 11.35
N TRP A 108 -6.24 -19.40 11.62
CA TRP A 108 -5.00 -19.67 10.90
C TRP A 108 -5.25 -19.84 9.38
N TRP A 109 -6.27 -20.63 9.00
CA TRP A 109 -6.62 -20.84 7.61
C TRP A 109 -7.17 -19.59 6.92
N LEU A 110 -7.98 -18.79 7.63
CA LEU A 110 -8.52 -17.53 7.11
C LEU A 110 -7.38 -16.54 6.82
N ASP A 111 -6.43 -16.38 7.74
CA ASP A 111 -5.26 -15.53 7.55
C ASP A 111 -4.41 -16.00 6.38
N PHE A 112 -4.15 -17.31 6.27
CA PHE A 112 -3.38 -17.87 5.17
C PHE A 112 -4.05 -17.61 3.80
N ILE A 113 -5.34 -17.87 3.68
CA ILE A 113 -6.09 -17.62 2.45
C ILE A 113 -6.07 -16.13 2.11
N ALA A 114 -6.26 -15.25 3.09
CA ALA A 114 -6.22 -13.80 2.89
C ALA A 114 -4.86 -13.34 2.34
N TYR A 115 -3.76 -13.84 2.89
CA TYR A 115 -2.42 -13.52 2.38
C TYR A 115 -2.20 -14.01 0.96
N VAL A 116 -2.59 -15.26 0.65
CA VAL A 116 -2.41 -15.85 -0.69
C VAL A 116 -3.24 -15.09 -1.73
N VAL A 117 -4.51 -14.87 -1.47
CA VAL A 117 -5.41 -14.14 -2.38
C VAL A 117 -4.92 -12.70 -2.58
N GLY A 118 -4.51 -12.02 -1.49
CA GLY A 118 -3.96 -10.68 -1.55
C GLY A 118 -2.68 -10.59 -2.39
N ILE A 119 -1.77 -11.54 -2.25
CA ILE A 119 -0.53 -11.60 -3.03
C ILE A 119 -0.83 -11.81 -4.51
N ILE A 120 -1.75 -12.73 -4.86
CA ILE A 120 -2.13 -12.98 -6.25
C ILE A 120 -2.78 -11.73 -6.87
N ALA A 121 -3.71 -11.10 -6.16
CA ALA A 121 -4.40 -9.90 -6.64
C ALA A 121 -3.42 -8.73 -6.86
N LEU A 122 -2.50 -8.51 -5.91
CA LEU A 122 -1.50 -7.46 -6.04
C LEU A 122 -0.48 -7.76 -7.13
N TRP A 123 -0.12 -9.02 -7.32
CA TRP A 123 0.78 -9.40 -8.41
C TRP A 123 0.18 -9.04 -9.77
N LEU A 124 -1.07 -9.43 -10.02
CA LEU A 124 -1.77 -9.08 -11.26
C LEU A 124 -1.88 -7.56 -11.44
N LEU A 125 -2.16 -6.82 -10.35
CA LEU A 125 -2.20 -5.37 -10.36
C LEU A 125 -0.85 -4.74 -10.72
N ILE A 126 0.25 -5.25 -10.18
CA ILE A 126 1.59 -4.73 -10.43
C ILE A 126 2.01 -4.97 -11.88
N ASP A 127 1.77 -6.18 -12.42
CA ASP A 127 2.10 -6.51 -13.82
C ASP A 127 1.47 -5.49 -14.80
N ASP A 128 0.22 -5.10 -14.59
CA ASP A 128 -0.46 -4.11 -15.45
C ASP A 128 -0.06 -2.66 -15.12
N SER A 129 0.08 -2.33 -13.84
CA SER A 129 0.37 -0.95 -13.41
C SER A 129 1.78 -0.49 -13.76
N VAL A 130 2.78 -1.38 -13.77
CA VAL A 130 4.17 -1.05 -14.13
C VAL A 130 4.25 -0.54 -15.57
N ILE A 131 3.63 -1.24 -16.51
CA ILE A 131 3.64 -0.85 -17.92
C ILE A 131 2.98 0.52 -18.10
N ARG A 132 1.80 0.71 -17.53
CA ARG A 132 1.07 1.99 -17.60
C ARG A 132 1.81 3.14 -16.93
N ALA A 133 2.51 2.89 -15.80
CA ALA A 133 3.30 3.90 -15.13
C ALA A 133 4.51 4.34 -15.97
N LEU A 134 5.21 3.39 -16.58
CA LEU A 134 6.35 3.68 -17.45
C LEU A 134 5.92 4.47 -18.69
N ASP A 135 4.87 4.03 -19.37
CA ASP A 135 4.32 4.75 -20.54
C ASP A 135 3.93 6.18 -20.18
N SER A 136 3.23 6.35 -19.04
CA SER A 136 2.77 7.66 -18.56
C SER A 136 3.94 8.60 -18.21
N VAL A 137 5.03 8.06 -17.63
CA VAL A 137 6.25 8.83 -17.32
C VAL A 137 7.00 9.21 -18.59
N MET A 138 7.13 8.29 -19.54
CA MET A 138 7.86 8.55 -20.81
C MET A 138 7.14 9.58 -21.69
N MET A 139 5.79 9.53 -21.71
CA MET A 139 4.98 10.48 -22.49
C MET A 139 4.76 11.82 -21.74
N LEU A 140 5.23 11.94 -20.47
CA LEU A 140 4.94 13.08 -19.59
C LEU A 140 3.43 13.41 -19.59
N GLU A 141 2.62 12.37 -19.38
CA GLU A 141 1.16 12.46 -19.47
C GLU A 141 0.59 13.51 -18.53
N LYS A 142 -0.29 14.37 -19.09
CA LYS A 142 -0.93 15.47 -18.36
C LYS A 142 -2.43 15.29 -18.29
N ALA A 143 -3.06 15.98 -17.34
CA ALA A 143 -4.48 15.84 -17.04
C ALA A 143 -5.43 16.34 -18.16
N GLY A 144 -4.96 17.23 -19.05
CA GLY A 144 -5.81 17.85 -20.06
C GLY A 144 -6.83 18.85 -19.50
N SER A 145 -6.71 19.21 -18.23
CA SER A 145 -7.54 20.17 -17.51
C SER A 145 -7.05 21.61 -17.71
N ALA A 146 -7.76 22.58 -17.13
CA ALA A 146 -7.36 23.98 -17.20
C ALA A 146 -5.98 24.27 -16.57
N TRP A 147 -5.61 23.55 -15.49
CA TRP A 147 -4.28 23.64 -14.88
C TRP A 147 -3.24 22.74 -15.55
N ASN A 148 -3.71 21.65 -16.19
CA ASN A 148 -2.90 20.73 -16.99
C ASN A 148 -1.67 20.15 -16.26
N SER A 149 -1.86 19.73 -15.01
CA SER A 149 -0.81 19.13 -14.19
C SER A 149 -0.44 17.70 -14.65
N PRO A 150 0.73 17.18 -14.27
CA PRO A 150 1.14 15.79 -14.53
C PRO A 150 0.44 14.79 -13.60
N GLN A 151 -0.81 15.05 -13.22
CA GLN A 151 -1.60 14.23 -12.29
C GLN A 151 -1.65 12.75 -12.69
N PRO A 152 -1.98 12.35 -13.93
CA PRO A 152 -2.09 10.94 -14.30
C PRO A 152 -0.77 10.19 -14.17
N MET A 153 0.34 10.84 -14.55
CA MET A 153 1.69 10.30 -14.40
C MET A 153 2.02 10.01 -12.93
N ILE A 154 1.73 10.96 -12.03
CA ILE A 154 1.99 10.81 -10.60
C ILE A 154 1.12 9.70 -10.01
N LEU A 155 -0.18 9.66 -10.34
CA LEU A 155 -1.11 8.67 -9.81
C LEU A 155 -0.73 7.24 -10.20
N LYS A 156 -0.40 7.00 -11.47
CA LYS A 156 0.03 5.68 -11.96
C LYS A 156 1.34 5.23 -11.33
N SER A 157 2.29 6.15 -11.17
CA SER A 157 3.57 5.86 -10.50
C SER A 157 3.38 5.53 -9.02
N MET A 158 2.55 6.31 -8.30
CA MET A 158 2.25 6.05 -6.88
C MET A 158 1.47 4.77 -6.66
N LEU A 159 0.56 4.41 -7.58
CA LEU A 159 -0.12 3.11 -7.55
C LEU A 159 0.88 1.95 -7.61
N THR A 160 1.82 2.00 -8.53
CA THR A 160 2.84 0.96 -8.69
C THR A 160 3.76 0.86 -7.47
N ILE A 161 4.23 1.99 -6.94
CA ILE A 161 5.08 2.04 -5.74
C ILE A 161 4.30 1.50 -4.53
N GLY A 162 3.08 1.97 -4.32
CA GLY A 162 2.24 1.53 -3.21
C GLY A 162 1.89 0.05 -3.27
N ALA A 163 1.51 -0.47 -4.44
CA ALA A 163 1.23 -1.89 -4.64
C ALA A 163 2.48 -2.75 -4.39
N THR A 164 3.67 -2.28 -4.82
CA THR A 164 4.94 -2.99 -4.58
C THR A 164 5.30 -3.04 -3.10
N THR A 165 5.16 -1.94 -2.38
CA THR A 165 5.41 -1.92 -0.93
C THR A 165 4.39 -2.77 -0.18
N TYR A 166 3.14 -2.78 -0.63
CA TYR A 166 2.09 -3.59 -0.04
C TYR A 166 2.33 -5.10 -0.23
N ILE A 167 2.68 -5.56 -1.43
CA ILE A 167 2.96 -6.99 -1.68
C ILE A 167 4.17 -7.47 -0.87
N ILE A 168 5.22 -6.65 -0.73
CA ILE A 168 6.38 -6.97 0.11
C ILE A 168 5.93 -7.16 1.57
N GLN A 169 5.09 -6.28 2.10
CA GLN A 169 4.58 -6.42 3.47
C GLN A 169 3.72 -7.67 3.66
N LEU A 170 2.85 -8.01 2.67
CA LEU A 170 2.09 -9.25 2.73
C LEU A 170 2.97 -10.50 2.71
N MET A 171 4.04 -10.49 1.92
CA MET A 171 5.01 -11.58 1.89
C MET A 171 5.74 -11.74 3.22
N ILE A 172 6.13 -10.64 3.86
CA ILE A 172 6.74 -10.66 5.20
C ILE A 172 5.76 -11.22 6.22
N ASN A 173 4.50 -10.80 6.19
CA ASN A 173 3.47 -11.31 7.08
C ASN A 173 3.19 -12.80 6.86
N LEU A 174 3.15 -13.25 5.61
CA LEU A 174 3.02 -14.67 5.27
C LEU A 174 4.23 -15.49 5.77
N TYR A 175 5.45 -14.96 5.62
CA TYR A 175 6.65 -15.60 6.15
C TYR A 175 6.59 -15.75 7.68
N ARG A 176 6.11 -14.73 8.38
CA ARG A 176 5.91 -14.76 9.84
C ARG A 176 4.79 -15.69 10.30
N HIS A 177 3.79 -15.89 9.43
CA HIS A 177 2.66 -16.78 9.70
C HIS A 177 3.09 -18.25 9.84
N PHE A 178 4.15 -18.69 9.15
CA PHE A 178 4.66 -20.05 9.24
C PHE A 178 5.66 -20.24 10.37
N SER A 179 5.44 -21.27 11.20
CA SER A 179 6.41 -21.70 12.24
C SER A 179 7.49 -22.62 11.68
N SER A 180 7.16 -23.43 10.66
CA SER A 180 8.08 -24.42 10.07
C SER A 180 9.18 -23.78 9.22
N ASN A 181 10.45 -24.17 9.44
CA ASN A 181 11.58 -23.71 8.64
C ASN A 181 11.51 -24.10 7.16
N ILE A 182 10.88 -25.22 6.83
CA ILE A 182 10.68 -25.68 5.45
C ILE A 182 9.69 -24.75 4.74
N ALA A 183 8.52 -24.48 5.37
CA ALA A 183 7.51 -23.58 4.81
C ALA A 183 8.09 -22.17 4.64
N LYS A 184 8.89 -21.65 5.58
CA LYS A 184 9.59 -20.36 5.46
C LYS A 184 10.53 -20.30 4.26
N LYS A 185 11.27 -21.37 3.96
CA LYS A 185 12.14 -21.45 2.77
C LYS A 185 11.33 -21.42 1.47
N ILE A 186 10.18 -22.12 1.43
CA ILE A 186 9.29 -22.13 0.26
C ILE A 186 8.73 -20.72 0.03
N VAL A 187 8.21 -20.05 1.06
CA VAL A 187 7.72 -18.68 0.97
C VAL A 187 8.81 -17.73 0.47
N LEU A 188 10.02 -17.83 1.01
CA LEU A 188 11.15 -17.00 0.58
C LEU A 188 11.51 -17.24 -0.90
N GLY A 189 11.44 -18.50 -1.37
CA GLY A 189 11.63 -18.85 -2.78
C GLY A 189 10.58 -18.23 -3.69
N ILE A 190 9.30 -18.30 -3.31
CA ILE A 190 8.19 -17.68 -4.05
C ILE A 190 8.36 -16.16 -4.09
N CYS A 191 8.70 -15.53 -2.95
CA CYS A 191 9.00 -14.11 -2.89
C CYS A 191 10.11 -13.71 -3.87
N GLY A 192 11.19 -14.49 -3.91
CA GLY A 192 12.31 -14.27 -4.84
C GLY A 192 11.87 -14.33 -6.32
N LEU A 193 11.03 -15.30 -6.67
CA LEU A 193 10.48 -15.43 -8.02
C LEU A 193 9.59 -14.25 -8.42
N ILE A 194 8.74 -13.76 -7.52
CA ILE A 194 7.87 -12.62 -7.77
C ILE A 194 8.70 -11.34 -7.97
N ILE A 195 9.70 -11.11 -7.11
CA ILE A 195 10.60 -9.96 -7.24
C ILE A 195 11.37 -10.03 -8.57
N LEU A 196 11.90 -11.21 -8.91
CA LEU A 196 12.60 -11.42 -10.19
C LEU A 196 11.70 -11.12 -11.38
N ARG A 197 10.44 -11.56 -11.33
CA ARG A 197 9.44 -11.29 -12.37
C ARG A 197 9.17 -9.79 -12.51
N ILE A 198 8.94 -9.07 -11.41
CA ILE A 198 8.70 -7.62 -11.42
C ILE A 198 9.90 -6.89 -12.03
N THR A 199 11.13 -7.27 -11.64
CA THR A 199 12.37 -6.71 -12.20
C THR A 199 12.46 -6.99 -13.70
N CYS A 200 12.14 -8.21 -14.14
CA CYS A 200 12.14 -8.59 -15.55
C CYS A 200 11.13 -7.76 -16.36
N VAL A 201 9.90 -7.57 -15.86
CA VAL A 201 8.88 -6.75 -16.53
C VAL A 201 9.35 -5.31 -16.67
N ILE A 202 9.92 -4.72 -15.63
CA ILE A 202 10.48 -3.36 -15.67
C ILE A 202 11.58 -3.27 -16.73
N THR A 203 12.52 -4.22 -16.75
CA THR A 203 13.65 -4.22 -17.70
C THR A 203 13.18 -4.38 -19.13
N VAL A 204 12.26 -5.31 -19.40
CA VAL A 204 11.71 -5.55 -20.74
C VAL A 204 10.92 -4.35 -21.24
N SER A 205 10.06 -3.77 -20.40
CA SER A 205 9.30 -2.57 -20.76
C SER A 205 10.23 -1.39 -21.05
N TYR A 206 11.28 -1.20 -20.25
CA TYR A 206 12.26 -0.15 -20.48
C TYR A 206 13.01 -0.34 -21.81
N THR A 207 13.42 -1.56 -22.15
CA THR A 207 14.12 -1.85 -23.41
C THR A 207 13.21 -1.67 -24.62
N HIS A 208 11.95 -2.07 -24.56
CA HIS A 208 10.98 -1.85 -25.64
C HIS A 208 10.68 -0.37 -25.90
N LEU A 209 10.64 0.45 -24.85
CA LEU A 209 10.38 1.89 -24.96
C LEU A 209 11.59 2.70 -25.43
N THR A 210 12.82 2.18 -25.24
CA THR A 210 14.06 2.87 -25.63
C THR A 210 14.60 2.47 -26.99
N LEU A 211 14.11 1.37 -27.59
CA LEU A 211 14.50 0.99 -28.96
C LEU A 211 13.70 1.84 -29.95
N PRO A 212 14.36 2.59 -30.87
CA PRO A 212 13.67 3.27 -31.95
C PRO A 212 12.97 2.22 -32.82
N THR A 213 11.67 2.37 -33.02
CA THR A 213 10.94 1.62 -34.03
C THR A 213 11.50 2.02 -35.39
N SER A 214 12.39 1.18 -35.93
CA SER A 214 12.90 1.29 -37.30
C SER A 214 11.82 1.02 -38.31
#